data_6eab1ea1fdb0100e3e806c58752051da
#
_entry.id   6eab1ea1fdb0100e3e806c58752051da
#
_cell.length_a   1.000
_cell.length_b   1.000
_cell.length_c   1.000
_cell.angle_alpha   90.00
_cell.angle_beta   90.00
_cell.angle_gamma   90.00
#
_symmetry.space_group_name_H-M   'P 1'
#
loop_
_entity.id
_entity.type
_entity.pdbx_description
1 polymer ?
#
loop_
_entity_poly.entity_id
_entity_poly.type
_entity_poly.pdbx_seq_one_letter_code
_entity_poly.pdbx_strand_id
1 'polypeptide(L)'
;MEVKSIYPIINFSDEDEIAVQYERLGADGVIIISPDFSDEAMLIKKIRNICEKSDCRLYIWQPYRRLEDIKKVLYAGAAGAWIEAKEQTLIREAADRFGADRVGMVVSEPKLAADEFKLAKELNLSNIFVTGTIEKLPETVGEQKVIATCRYENKEGQKQLLADTNVSAIALIYENETAAQPNIHAMKAELETDSVKFNLFRSSLPFSAFKLNDDGLIPVIVQDFRTAEILMLAYMNEEAYEQTLREGMMTYWSRSRQELWRKGDTSGHYQYVKSLDIDCDRDTILAKVEQIGAACHTGHRSCFYTNLASKAYDGRNPMTVFDDVMATILERKENPKEGSYTNYLFDQGIDKILKKVGEEAAEIIIAAKNPDSDEVKYEICDFLYHMMVLMAEREVSWKDITKELAERH
;
A
#
# COMPACT_ATOMS: atom_id res chain seq x y z
N MET A 1 7.24 -24.10 -3.42
CA MET A 1 6.13 -24.10 -2.43
C MET A 1 5.39 -22.79 -2.60
N GLU A 2 4.07 -22.82 -2.68
CA GLU A 2 3.26 -21.61 -2.88
C GLU A 2 3.20 -20.80 -1.59
N VAL A 3 3.36 -19.49 -1.70
CA VAL A 3 3.26 -18.57 -0.57
C VAL A 3 1.78 -18.30 -0.31
N LYS A 4 1.34 -18.49 0.93
CA LYS A 4 -0.04 -18.24 1.38
C LYS A 4 -0.23 -16.75 1.72
N SER A 5 -1.50 -16.30 1.66
CA SER A 5 -1.88 -14.91 1.95
C SER A 5 -2.93 -14.82 3.06
N ILE A 6 -2.98 -13.66 3.71
CA ILE A 6 -3.98 -13.33 4.73
C ILE A 6 -4.65 -12.02 4.35
N TYR A 7 -5.99 -12.05 4.23
CA TYR A 7 -6.84 -10.92 3.86
C TYR A 7 -7.83 -10.60 4.98
N PRO A 8 -7.65 -9.53 5.76
CA PRO A 8 -8.72 -9.02 6.62
C PRO A 8 -9.94 -8.61 5.82
N ILE A 9 -11.14 -8.86 6.37
CA ILE A 9 -12.41 -8.41 5.82
C ILE A 9 -12.88 -7.19 6.62
N ILE A 10 -13.25 -6.14 5.93
CA ILE A 10 -13.86 -4.94 6.51
C ILE A 10 -15.18 -4.63 5.81
N ASN A 11 -16.06 -3.93 6.52
CA ASN A 11 -17.31 -3.45 5.94
C ASN A 11 -17.10 -2.10 5.23
N PHE A 12 -17.97 -1.80 4.28
CA PHE A 12 -17.97 -0.50 3.61
C PHE A 12 -18.14 0.68 4.58
N SER A 13 -18.86 0.49 5.69
CA SER A 13 -19.08 1.49 6.74
C SER A 13 -17.85 1.79 7.59
N ASP A 14 -16.83 0.91 7.58
CA ASP A 14 -15.63 1.08 8.41
C ASP A 14 -14.79 2.27 7.92
N GLU A 15 -13.95 2.83 8.78
CA GLU A 15 -13.07 3.94 8.42
C GLU A 15 -12.00 3.52 7.41
N ASP A 16 -11.64 4.39 6.48
CA ASP A 16 -10.60 4.14 5.46
C ASP A 16 -9.25 3.76 6.09
N GLU A 17 -8.93 4.36 7.24
CA GLU A 17 -7.68 4.14 7.96
C GLU A 17 -7.52 2.68 8.42
N ILE A 18 -8.61 1.94 8.65
CA ILE A 18 -8.57 0.53 9.05
C ILE A 18 -7.90 -0.32 7.96
N ALA A 19 -8.24 -0.12 6.69
CA ALA A 19 -7.61 -0.84 5.58
C ALA A 19 -6.12 -0.50 5.45
N VAL A 20 -5.78 0.79 5.58
CA VAL A 20 -4.39 1.27 5.56
C VAL A 20 -3.58 0.63 6.70
N GLN A 21 -4.18 0.54 7.88
CA GLN A 21 -3.51 -0.03 9.04
C GLN A 21 -3.31 -1.54 8.91
N TYR A 22 -4.24 -2.28 8.32
CA TYR A 22 -4.05 -3.70 8.04
C TYR A 22 -2.88 -3.96 7.08
N GLU A 23 -2.71 -3.15 6.03
CA GLU A 23 -1.53 -3.25 5.14
C GLU A 23 -0.24 -3.03 5.92
N ARG A 24 -0.15 -1.96 6.72
CA ARG A 24 1.00 -1.66 7.58
C ARG A 24 1.32 -2.78 8.56
N LEU A 25 0.30 -3.47 9.05
CA LEU A 25 0.43 -4.61 9.96
C LEU A 25 0.68 -5.93 9.24
N GLY A 26 0.85 -5.92 7.90
CA GLY A 26 1.32 -7.06 7.12
C GLY A 26 0.25 -7.86 6.40
N ALA A 27 -0.96 -7.35 6.22
CA ALA A 27 -1.95 -7.98 5.36
C ALA A 27 -1.47 -7.97 3.89
N ASP A 28 -1.77 -9.04 3.16
CA ASP A 28 -1.41 -9.15 1.73
C ASP A 28 -2.41 -8.41 0.83
N GLY A 29 -3.51 -7.96 1.39
CA GLY A 29 -4.59 -7.17 0.84
C GLY A 29 -5.75 -7.11 1.81
N VAL A 30 -6.78 -6.35 1.46
CA VAL A 30 -8.00 -6.17 2.27
C VAL A 30 -9.23 -6.39 1.41
N ILE A 31 -10.21 -7.12 1.94
CA ILE A 31 -11.50 -7.33 1.28
C ILE A 31 -12.48 -6.33 1.87
N ILE A 32 -13.09 -5.50 1.01
CA ILE A 32 -14.17 -4.59 1.39
C ILE A 32 -15.49 -5.20 0.95
N ILE A 33 -16.39 -5.42 1.92
CA ILE A 33 -17.75 -5.89 1.64
C ILE A 33 -18.69 -4.69 1.62
N SER A 34 -19.36 -4.48 0.50
CA SER A 34 -20.43 -3.48 0.33
C SER A 34 -21.76 -4.18 0.01
N PRO A 35 -22.60 -4.48 1.01
CA PRO A 35 -23.82 -5.27 0.78
C PRO A 35 -24.87 -4.55 -0.06
N ASP A 36 -24.86 -3.22 -0.04
CA ASP A 36 -25.81 -2.37 -0.75
C ASP A 36 -25.13 -1.56 -1.84
N PHE A 37 -25.67 -1.63 -3.05
CA PHE A 37 -25.22 -0.80 -4.19
C PHE A 37 -25.60 0.69 -4.03
N SER A 38 -26.12 1.10 -2.88
CA SER A 38 -26.80 2.38 -2.68
C SER A 38 -25.91 3.62 -2.72
N ASP A 39 -24.58 3.48 -2.51
CA ASP A 39 -23.66 4.62 -2.50
C ASP A 39 -22.36 4.35 -3.27
N GLU A 40 -22.50 4.14 -4.59
CA GLU A 40 -21.38 3.93 -5.50
C GLU A 40 -20.33 5.05 -5.42
N ALA A 41 -20.79 6.31 -5.33
CA ALA A 41 -19.86 7.46 -5.30
C ALA A 41 -18.99 7.44 -4.04
N MET A 42 -19.58 7.10 -2.90
CA MET A 42 -18.85 6.98 -1.65
C MET A 42 -17.86 5.80 -1.67
N LEU A 43 -18.24 4.66 -2.25
CA LEU A 43 -17.34 3.51 -2.42
C LEU A 43 -16.12 3.87 -3.30
N ILE A 44 -16.35 4.53 -4.42
CA ILE A 44 -15.27 4.97 -5.32
C ILE A 44 -14.32 5.95 -4.60
N LYS A 45 -14.87 6.90 -3.84
CA LYS A 45 -14.09 7.83 -3.03
C LYS A 45 -13.26 7.08 -1.97
N LYS A 46 -13.88 6.12 -1.27
CA LYS A 46 -13.21 5.28 -0.26
C LYS A 46 -12.03 4.51 -0.86
N ILE A 47 -12.22 3.85 -2.01
CA ILE A 47 -11.15 3.12 -2.70
C ILE A 47 -9.99 4.06 -3.02
N ARG A 48 -10.25 5.23 -3.61
CA ARG A 48 -9.23 6.23 -3.93
C ARG A 48 -8.46 6.69 -2.70
N ASN A 49 -9.18 7.08 -1.62
CA ASN A 49 -8.57 7.54 -0.39
C ASN A 49 -7.62 6.49 0.23
N ILE A 50 -7.99 5.20 0.19
CA ILE A 50 -7.12 4.13 0.70
C ILE A 50 -5.90 3.96 -0.21
N CYS A 51 -6.09 3.94 -1.54
CA CYS A 51 -5.00 3.78 -2.50
C CYS A 51 -4.02 4.96 -2.49
N GLU A 52 -4.46 6.17 -2.16
CA GLU A 52 -3.58 7.34 -1.99
C GLU A 52 -2.67 7.19 -0.77
N LYS A 53 -3.22 6.67 0.34
CA LYS A 53 -2.50 6.56 1.62
C LYS A 53 -1.63 5.32 1.74
N SER A 54 -1.89 4.27 0.95
CA SER A 54 -1.22 2.97 1.08
C SER A 54 -1.07 2.27 -0.28
N ASP A 55 -0.26 1.20 -0.30
CA ASP A 55 -0.14 0.29 -1.44
C ASP A 55 -1.03 -0.95 -1.25
N CYS A 56 -2.06 -0.84 -0.42
CA CYS A 56 -2.98 -1.92 -0.08
C CYS A 56 -3.70 -2.47 -1.32
N ARG A 57 -3.65 -3.78 -1.50
CA ARG A 57 -4.46 -4.45 -2.52
C ARG A 57 -5.88 -4.56 -2.03
N LEU A 58 -6.80 -3.82 -2.66
CA LEU A 58 -8.21 -3.83 -2.30
C LEU A 58 -8.99 -4.77 -3.21
N TYR A 59 -9.74 -5.68 -2.61
CA TYR A 59 -10.70 -6.55 -3.28
C TYR A 59 -12.11 -6.15 -2.87
N ILE A 60 -12.95 -5.82 -3.83
CA ILE A 60 -14.29 -5.28 -3.56
C ILE A 60 -15.34 -6.33 -3.88
N TRP A 61 -16.06 -6.74 -2.86
CA TRP A 61 -17.22 -7.61 -2.99
C TRP A 61 -18.51 -6.80 -2.79
N GLN A 62 -19.30 -6.71 -3.86
CA GLN A 62 -20.62 -6.08 -3.87
C GLN A 62 -21.52 -6.75 -4.90
N PRO A 63 -22.85 -6.53 -4.86
CA PRO A 63 -23.79 -7.02 -5.87
C PRO A 63 -23.67 -6.22 -7.16
N TYR A 64 -22.68 -6.55 -8.01
CA TYR A 64 -22.52 -5.93 -9.33
C TYR A 64 -23.69 -6.27 -10.26
N ARG A 65 -24.14 -5.30 -11.06
CA ARG A 65 -25.25 -5.45 -11.99
C ARG A 65 -24.81 -5.43 -13.46
N ARG A 66 -23.70 -4.76 -13.77
CA ARG A 66 -23.19 -4.53 -15.13
C ARG A 66 -21.69 -4.29 -15.14
N LEU A 67 -21.08 -4.45 -16.31
CA LEU A 67 -19.63 -4.25 -16.50
C LEU A 67 -19.15 -2.84 -16.12
N GLU A 68 -19.98 -1.81 -16.30
CA GLU A 68 -19.61 -0.44 -15.96
C GLU A 68 -19.37 -0.23 -14.46
N ASP A 69 -20.12 -0.95 -13.61
CA ASP A 69 -19.97 -0.91 -12.15
C ASP A 69 -18.59 -1.52 -11.75
N ILE A 70 -18.20 -2.63 -12.38
CA ILE A 70 -16.90 -3.28 -12.20
C ILE A 70 -15.77 -2.37 -12.67
N LYS A 71 -15.90 -1.76 -13.84
CA LYS A 71 -14.93 -0.84 -14.41
C LYS A 71 -14.64 0.33 -13.47
N LYS A 72 -15.68 0.95 -12.89
CA LYS A 72 -15.50 2.07 -11.96
C LYS A 72 -14.68 1.70 -10.74
N VAL A 73 -14.95 0.54 -10.14
CA VAL A 73 -14.21 0.03 -8.97
C VAL A 73 -12.75 -0.24 -9.32
N LEU A 74 -12.49 -0.92 -10.45
CA LEU A 74 -11.14 -1.21 -10.91
C LEU A 74 -10.35 0.05 -11.28
N TYR A 75 -11.00 1.05 -11.89
CA TYR A 75 -10.37 2.32 -12.25
C TYR A 75 -10.22 3.28 -11.07
N ALA A 76 -10.92 3.03 -9.97
CA ALA A 76 -10.69 3.73 -8.71
C ALA A 76 -9.42 3.25 -7.97
N GLY A 77 -8.82 2.13 -8.42
CA GLY A 77 -7.58 1.58 -7.86
C GLY A 77 -7.74 0.21 -7.19
N ALA A 78 -8.95 -0.40 -7.20
CA ALA A 78 -9.11 -1.75 -6.66
C ALA A 78 -8.30 -2.78 -7.44
N ALA A 79 -7.64 -3.69 -6.73
CA ALA A 79 -6.90 -4.81 -7.29
C ALA A 79 -7.83 -5.85 -7.93
N GLY A 80 -9.04 -6.01 -7.39
CA GLY A 80 -10.02 -6.93 -7.94
C GLY A 80 -11.46 -6.59 -7.58
N ALA A 81 -12.38 -6.97 -8.47
CA ALA A 81 -13.83 -6.94 -8.27
C ALA A 81 -14.34 -8.36 -8.11
N TRP A 82 -15.02 -8.66 -6.99
CA TRP A 82 -15.48 -9.99 -6.67
C TRP A 82 -17.00 -10.08 -6.81
N ILE A 83 -17.44 -11.01 -7.66
CA ILE A 83 -18.79 -11.13 -8.18
C ILE A 83 -19.41 -12.41 -7.63
N GLU A 84 -20.70 -12.37 -7.22
CA GLU A 84 -21.45 -13.54 -6.79
C GLU A 84 -21.44 -14.63 -7.87
N ALA A 85 -21.17 -15.87 -7.48
CA ALA A 85 -21.02 -16.99 -8.41
C ALA A 85 -22.27 -17.27 -9.27
N LYS A 86 -23.46 -16.87 -8.82
CA LYS A 86 -24.69 -16.95 -9.60
C LYS A 86 -24.73 -16.07 -10.85
N GLU A 87 -23.91 -15.00 -10.88
CA GLU A 87 -23.84 -14.03 -11.99
C GLU A 87 -22.86 -14.48 -13.08
N GLN A 88 -22.94 -15.74 -13.53
CA GLN A 88 -21.98 -16.39 -14.44
C GLN A 88 -21.71 -15.62 -15.73
N THR A 89 -22.75 -15.02 -16.33
CA THR A 89 -22.61 -14.21 -17.55
C THR A 89 -21.74 -13.00 -17.30
N LEU A 90 -22.01 -12.27 -16.22
CA LEU A 90 -21.25 -11.07 -15.84
C LEU A 90 -19.77 -11.42 -15.51
N ILE A 91 -19.53 -12.55 -14.84
CA ILE A 91 -18.18 -13.04 -14.56
C ILE A 91 -17.41 -13.29 -15.87
N ARG A 92 -18.02 -13.99 -16.87
CA ARG A 92 -17.38 -14.23 -18.18
C ARG A 92 -17.03 -12.92 -18.89
N GLU A 93 -18.00 -12.03 -19.00
CA GLU A 93 -17.80 -10.74 -19.68
C GLU A 93 -16.75 -9.87 -18.96
N ALA A 94 -16.72 -9.89 -17.62
CA ALA A 94 -15.75 -9.15 -16.83
C ALA A 94 -14.34 -9.74 -16.98
N ALA A 95 -14.20 -11.07 -16.92
CA ALA A 95 -12.90 -11.74 -17.09
C ALA A 95 -12.32 -11.52 -18.48
N ASP A 96 -13.14 -11.56 -19.52
CA ASP A 96 -12.72 -11.27 -20.91
C ASP A 96 -12.24 -9.83 -21.08
N ARG A 97 -12.93 -8.88 -20.43
CA ARG A 97 -12.66 -7.43 -20.59
C ARG A 97 -11.53 -6.90 -19.71
N PHE A 98 -11.44 -7.35 -18.45
CA PHE A 98 -10.55 -6.78 -17.45
C PHE A 98 -9.41 -7.72 -17.03
N GLY A 99 -9.44 -8.99 -17.45
CA GLY A 99 -8.49 -10.02 -17.07
C GLY A 99 -9.01 -10.90 -15.92
N ALA A 100 -8.71 -12.20 -16.01
CA ALA A 100 -9.13 -13.20 -15.01
C ALA A 100 -8.44 -13.02 -13.63
N ASP A 101 -7.33 -12.31 -13.58
CA ASP A 101 -6.58 -11.95 -12.37
C ASP A 101 -7.23 -10.80 -11.58
N ARG A 102 -7.99 -9.94 -12.28
CA ARG A 102 -8.71 -8.80 -11.67
C ARG A 102 -10.18 -9.09 -11.36
N VAL A 103 -10.67 -10.25 -11.74
CA VAL A 103 -12.05 -10.69 -11.49
C VAL A 103 -12.04 -11.86 -10.52
N GLY A 104 -12.82 -11.75 -9.45
CA GLY A 104 -13.00 -12.83 -8.49
C GLY A 104 -14.43 -13.36 -8.48
N MET A 105 -14.58 -14.59 -8.06
CA MET A 105 -15.88 -15.25 -7.89
C MET A 105 -16.13 -15.53 -6.41
N VAL A 106 -17.30 -15.13 -5.91
CA VAL A 106 -17.74 -15.37 -4.54
C VAL A 106 -18.68 -16.55 -4.50
N VAL A 107 -18.32 -17.59 -3.73
CA VAL A 107 -19.08 -18.81 -3.57
C VAL A 107 -19.60 -18.91 -2.14
N SER A 108 -20.90 -18.77 -1.93
CA SER A 108 -21.53 -18.81 -0.59
C SER A 108 -21.91 -20.20 -0.14
N GLU A 109 -22.21 -21.13 -1.08
CA GLU A 109 -22.59 -22.51 -0.80
C GLU A 109 -21.67 -23.50 -1.53
N PRO A 110 -20.41 -23.66 -1.09
CA PRO A 110 -19.39 -24.38 -1.86
C PRO A 110 -19.72 -25.87 -2.07
N LYS A 111 -20.54 -26.48 -1.23
CA LYS A 111 -20.96 -27.89 -1.40
C LYS A 111 -21.87 -28.09 -2.62
N LEU A 112 -22.59 -27.05 -3.04
CA LEU A 112 -23.54 -27.09 -4.15
C LEU A 112 -22.96 -26.43 -5.43
N ALA A 113 -21.78 -25.86 -5.38
CA ALA A 113 -21.21 -24.98 -6.39
C ALA A 113 -20.31 -25.71 -7.43
N ALA A 114 -20.64 -26.93 -7.84
CA ALA A 114 -19.83 -27.71 -8.77
C ALA A 114 -19.72 -27.05 -10.16
N ASP A 115 -20.81 -26.44 -10.67
CA ASP A 115 -20.82 -25.74 -11.96
C ASP A 115 -20.04 -24.43 -11.90
N GLU A 116 -20.10 -23.72 -10.77
CA GLU A 116 -19.36 -22.49 -10.50
C GLU A 116 -17.84 -22.75 -10.45
N PHE A 117 -17.40 -23.80 -9.78
CA PHE A 117 -15.99 -24.20 -9.79
C PHE A 117 -15.52 -24.64 -11.18
N LYS A 118 -16.38 -25.28 -11.97
CA LYS A 118 -16.09 -25.62 -13.36
C LYS A 118 -15.92 -24.35 -14.21
N LEU A 119 -16.79 -23.37 -14.03
CA LEU A 119 -16.69 -22.06 -14.67
C LEU A 119 -15.39 -21.34 -14.29
N ALA A 120 -15.05 -21.33 -13.01
CA ALA A 120 -13.83 -20.68 -12.53
C ALA A 120 -12.57 -21.33 -13.17
N LYS A 121 -12.56 -22.65 -13.32
CA LYS A 121 -11.48 -23.38 -14.00
C LYS A 121 -11.42 -23.05 -15.49
N GLU A 122 -12.55 -23.00 -16.17
CA GLU A 122 -12.66 -22.64 -17.58
C GLU A 122 -12.10 -21.24 -17.86
N LEU A 123 -12.43 -20.28 -17.01
CA LEU A 123 -11.99 -18.89 -17.12
C LEU A 123 -10.60 -18.63 -16.51
N ASN A 124 -9.97 -19.64 -15.93
CA ASN A 124 -8.69 -19.52 -15.22
C ASN A 124 -8.69 -18.41 -14.14
N LEU A 125 -9.79 -18.32 -13.37
CA LEU A 125 -9.89 -17.34 -12.28
C LEU A 125 -8.91 -17.69 -11.17
N SER A 126 -8.10 -16.72 -10.75
CA SER A 126 -7.16 -16.87 -9.63
C SER A 126 -7.76 -16.53 -8.26
N ASN A 127 -8.90 -15.83 -8.25
CA ASN A 127 -9.54 -15.31 -7.04
C ASN A 127 -10.92 -15.98 -6.86
N ILE A 128 -10.95 -17.13 -6.19
CA ILE A 128 -12.20 -17.80 -5.81
C ILE A 128 -12.37 -17.65 -4.30
N PHE A 129 -13.33 -16.83 -3.89
CA PHE A 129 -13.59 -16.52 -2.50
C PHE A 129 -14.76 -17.36 -1.98
N VAL A 130 -14.46 -18.25 -1.03
CA VAL A 130 -15.44 -19.11 -0.41
C VAL A 130 -15.87 -18.53 0.93
N THR A 131 -17.13 -18.09 1.03
CA THR A 131 -17.69 -17.42 2.20
C THR A 131 -18.29 -18.42 3.20
N GLY A 132 -18.58 -17.93 4.42
CA GLY A 132 -19.04 -18.73 5.54
C GLY A 132 -17.88 -19.34 6.32
N THR A 133 -18.08 -19.60 7.62
CA THR A 133 -17.04 -20.23 8.45
C THR A 133 -16.82 -21.67 7.99
N ILE A 134 -15.66 -21.94 7.38
CA ILE A 134 -15.32 -23.23 6.82
C ILE A 134 -14.21 -23.83 7.68
N GLU A 135 -14.40 -25.06 8.14
CA GLU A 135 -13.36 -25.84 8.84
C GLU A 135 -12.57 -26.70 7.87
N LYS A 136 -13.21 -27.16 6.79
CA LYS A 136 -12.62 -28.00 5.75
C LYS A 136 -13.26 -27.70 4.39
N LEU A 137 -12.43 -27.65 3.34
CA LEU A 137 -12.93 -27.49 1.98
C LEU A 137 -13.77 -28.69 1.54
N PRO A 138 -14.92 -28.48 0.87
CA PRO A 138 -15.69 -29.56 0.29
C PRO A 138 -15.00 -30.13 -0.97
N GLU A 139 -15.29 -31.40 -1.30
CA GLU A 139 -14.72 -32.09 -2.47
C GLU A 139 -15.08 -31.41 -3.81
N THR A 140 -16.16 -30.65 -3.86
CA THR A 140 -16.60 -29.88 -5.04
C THR A 140 -15.58 -28.84 -5.50
N VAL A 141 -14.68 -28.36 -4.61
CA VAL A 141 -13.58 -27.44 -4.96
C VAL A 141 -12.58 -28.08 -5.94
N GLY A 142 -12.40 -29.41 -5.85
CA GLY A 142 -11.45 -30.14 -6.69
C GLY A 142 -10.02 -29.67 -6.50
N GLU A 143 -9.31 -29.36 -7.58
CA GLU A 143 -7.90 -28.91 -7.58
C GLU A 143 -7.75 -27.37 -7.57
N GLN A 144 -8.84 -26.61 -7.45
CA GLN A 144 -8.80 -25.17 -7.58
C GLN A 144 -8.26 -24.49 -6.32
N LYS A 145 -7.58 -23.37 -6.54
CA LYS A 145 -7.10 -22.53 -5.43
C LYS A 145 -8.19 -21.60 -4.97
N VAL A 146 -8.40 -21.55 -3.68
CA VAL A 146 -9.47 -20.75 -3.07
C VAL A 146 -8.94 -19.89 -1.93
N ILE A 147 -9.65 -18.81 -1.67
CA ILE A 147 -9.54 -17.96 -0.50
C ILE A 147 -10.67 -18.39 0.45
N ALA A 148 -10.32 -18.95 1.59
CA ALA A 148 -11.30 -19.48 2.53
C ALA A 148 -11.54 -18.54 3.71
N THR A 149 -12.81 -18.30 4.06
CA THR A 149 -13.17 -17.46 5.20
C THR A 149 -12.95 -18.18 6.51
N CYS A 150 -12.33 -17.51 7.47
CA CYS A 150 -12.10 -18.00 8.81
C CYS A 150 -12.27 -16.89 9.85
N ARG A 151 -12.68 -17.26 11.09
CA ARG A 151 -12.69 -16.30 12.20
C ARG A 151 -11.28 -16.06 12.72
N TYR A 152 -10.97 -14.82 13.05
CA TYR A 152 -9.67 -14.45 13.62
C TYR A 152 -9.35 -15.23 14.91
N GLU A 153 -10.36 -15.43 15.77
CA GLU A 153 -10.23 -16.11 17.06
C GLU A 153 -9.98 -17.62 16.94
N ASN A 154 -10.30 -18.22 15.77
CA ASN A 154 -10.17 -19.67 15.54
C ASN A 154 -8.79 -20.06 14.99
N LYS A 155 -7.76 -20.01 15.83
CA LYS A 155 -6.37 -20.34 15.45
C LYS A 155 -6.20 -21.77 14.90
N GLU A 156 -6.92 -22.72 15.44
CA GLU A 156 -6.86 -24.10 14.98
C GLU A 156 -7.49 -24.28 13.59
N GLY A 157 -8.63 -23.65 13.35
CA GLY A 157 -9.26 -23.62 12.03
C GLY A 157 -8.38 -22.94 10.98
N GLN A 158 -7.66 -21.87 11.33
CA GLN A 158 -6.70 -21.21 10.45
C GLN A 158 -5.57 -22.18 10.03
N LYS A 159 -4.99 -22.90 10.98
CA LYS A 159 -3.93 -23.90 10.71
C LYS A 159 -4.44 -25.04 9.81
N GLN A 160 -5.63 -25.55 10.08
CA GLN A 160 -6.24 -26.64 9.30
C GLN A 160 -6.51 -26.18 7.86
N LEU A 161 -7.10 -24.99 7.66
CA LEU A 161 -7.33 -24.45 6.32
C LEU A 161 -6.03 -24.19 5.56
N LEU A 162 -5.04 -23.58 6.19
CA LEU A 162 -3.76 -23.29 5.56
C LEU A 162 -2.95 -24.53 5.21
N ALA A 163 -3.15 -25.64 5.93
CA ALA A 163 -2.52 -26.91 5.61
C ALA A 163 -3.11 -27.56 4.33
N ASP A 164 -4.32 -27.18 3.92
CA ASP A 164 -4.91 -27.63 2.66
C ASP A 164 -4.20 -26.98 1.47
N THR A 165 -3.73 -27.80 0.54
CA THR A 165 -3.01 -27.31 -0.65
C THR A 165 -3.88 -26.46 -1.57
N ASN A 166 -5.20 -26.60 -1.54
CA ASN A 166 -6.14 -25.84 -2.33
C ASN A 166 -6.48 -24.46 -1.73
N VAL A 167 -6.17 -24.24 -0.45
CA VAL A 167 -6.29 -22.90 0.16
C VAL A 167 -5.07 -22.07 -0.19
N SER A 168 -5.22 -21.04 -1.03
CA SER A 168 -4.16 -20.07 -1.35
C SER A 168 -4.08 -18.97 -0.31
N ALA A 169 -5.21 -18.63 0.32
CA ALA A 169 -5.30 -17.59 1.32
C ALA A 169 -6.43 -17.87 2.32
N ILE A 170 -6.32 -17.24 3.49
CA ILE A 170 -7.46 -17.11 4.41
C ILE A 170 -7.94 -15.68 4.48
N ALA A 171 -9.26 -15.51 4.52
CA ALA A 171 -9.92 -14.24 4.73
C ALA A 171 -10.47 -14.17 6.16
N LEU A 172 -10.05 -13.17 6.93
CA LEU A 172 -10.34 -13.10 8.37
C LEU A 172 -11.56 -12.24 8.67
N ILE A 173 -12.52 -12.83 9.38
CA ILE A 173 -13.65 -12.11 9.99
C ILE A 173 -13.32 -11.88 11.48
N TYR A 174 -13.61 -10.68 11.96
CA TYR A 174 -13.46 -10.28 13.35
C TYR A 174 -14.83 -10.18 14.02
N GLU A 175 -14.99 -10.74 15.21
CA GLU A 175 -16.25 -10.69 15.97
C GLU A 175 -16.45 -9.32 16.68
N ASN A 176 -15.36 -8.62 17.00
CA ASN A 176 -15.38 -7.34 17.69
C ASN A 176 -14.66 -6.26 16.88
N GLU A 177 -15.38 -5.38 16.22
CA GLU A 177 -14.88 -4.25 15.43
C GLU A 177 -14.13 -3.19 16.25
N THR A 178 -14.26 -3.21 17.59
CA THR A 178 -13.64 -2.23 18.50
C THR A 178 -12.28 -2.63 19.05
N ALA A 179 -11.82 -3.85 18.77
CA ALA A 179 -10.49 -4.28 19.18
C ALA A 179 -9.40 -3.68 18.29
N ALA A 180 -8.21 -3.42 18.86
CA ALA A 180 -7.05 -3.00 18.07
C ALA A 180 -6.76 -4.05 16.97
N GLN A 181 -6.46 -3.60 15.74
CA GLN A 181 -6.15 -4.49 14.64
C GLN A 181 -4.94 -5.37 15.00
N PRO A 182 -5.03 -6.68 14.78
CA PRO A 182 -3.94 -7.60 15.11
C PRO A 182 -2.75 -7.40 14.16
N ASN A 183 -1.57 -7.63 14.68
CA ASN A 183 -0.36 -7.66 13.86
C ASN A 183 -0.34 -8.93 12.98
N ILE A 184 -0.59 -8.76 11.69
CA ILE A 184 -0.68 -9.86 10.72
C ILE A 184 0.73 -10.45 10.42
N HIS A 185 1.80 -9.65 10.50
CA HIS A 185 3.18 -10.17 10.41
C HIS A 185 3.44 -11.20 11.51
N ALA A 186 3.17 -10.85 12.76
CA ALA A 186 3.33 -11.74 13.89
C ALA A 186 2.44 -13.00 13.75
N MET A 187 1.19 -12.82 13.31
CA MET A 187 0.26 -13.92 13.07
C MET A 187 0.79 -14.87 11.98
N LYS A 188 1.30 -14.36 10.87
CA LYS A 188 1.93 -15.16 9.81
C LYS A 188 3.11 -15.96 10.35
N ALA A 189 3.96 -15.35 11.17
CA ALA A 189 5.10 -16.02 11.79
C ALA A 189 4.68 -17.18 12.72
N GLU A 190 3.55 -17.02 13.44
CA GLU A 190 2.99 -18.08 14.28
C GLU A 190 2.35 -19.22 13.49
N LEU A 191 1.79 -18.92 12.32
CA LEU A 191 1.10 -19.90 11.45
C LEU A 191 2.04 -20.58 10.46
N GLU A 192 3.27 -20.09 10.32
CA GLU A 192 4.23 -20.67 9.39
C GLU A 192 4.69 -22.07 9.86
N THR A 193 4.79 -22.99 8.90
CA THR A 193 5.30 -24.36 9.11
C THR A 193 6.20 -24.75 7.93
N ASP A 194 6.72 -25.96 7.91
CA ASP A 194 7.47 -26.48 6.77
C ASP A 194 6.63 -26.51 5.48
N SER A 195 5.31 -26.75 5.61
CA SER A 195 4.38 -26.87 4.48
C SER A 195 3.60 -25.59 4.18
N VAL A 196 3.57 -24.63 5.10
CA VAL A 196 2.85 -23.34 4.97
C VAL A 196 3.85 -22.20 5.02
N LYS A 197 3.97 -21.44 3.94
CA LYS A 197 4.90 -20.30 3.83
C LYS A 197 4.16 -19.00 3.58
N PHE A 198 4.65 -17.92 4.17
CA PHE A 198 4.15 -16.56 4.00
C PHE A 198 5.25 -15.62 3.49
N ASN A 199 4.83 -14.48 2.96
CA ASN A 199 5.72 -13.36 2.71
C ASN A 199 6.04 -12.68 4.04
N LEU A 200 7.21 -12.98 4.58
CA LEU A 200 7.73 -12.47 5.86
C LEU A 200 9.12 -11.88 5.68
N PHE A 201 9.52 -10.98 6.57
CA PHE A 201 10.89 -10.54 6.65
C PHE A 201 11.80 -11.71 7.04
N ARG A 202 12.81 -11.97 6.22
CA ARG A 202 13.79 -13.04 6.45
C ARG A 202 15.18 -12.45 6.35
N SER A 203 15.96 -12.61 7.43
CA SER A 203 17.35 -12.24 7.38
C SER A 203 18.13 -13.18 6.47
N SER A 204 18.97 -12.61 5.62
CA SER A 204 19.91 -13.35 4.79
C SER A 204 21.18 -13.78 5.57
N LEU A 205 21.40 -13.20 6.76
CA LEU A 205 22.54 -13.46 7.64
C LEU A 205 22.06 -13.66 9.08
N PRO A 206 22.67 -14.56 9.86
CA PRO A 206 22.40 -14.65 11.30
C PRO A 206 22.92 -13.39 12.01
N PHE A 207 22.28 -12.97 13.11
CA PHE A 207 22.69 -11.80 13.88
C PHE A 207 24.15 -11.89 14.37
N SER A 208 24.64 -13.10 14.67
CA SER A 208 26.02 -13.38 15.05
C SER A 208 27.06 -13.04 13.96
N ALA A 209 26.64 -12.79 12.71
CA ALA A 209 27.51 -12.36 11.64
C ALA A 209 27.75 -10.84 11.62
N PHE A 210 27.04 -10.08 12.46
CA PHE A 210 27.18 -8.63 12.57
C PHE A 210 28.32 -8.27 13.51
N LYS A 211 28.98 -7.15 13.23
CA LYS A 211 30.00 -6.57 14.12
C LYS A 211 29.30 -5.61 15.09
N LEU A 212 29.22 -6.03 16.32
CA LEU A 212 28.58 -5.26 17.39
C LEU A 212 29.62 -4.36 18.06
N ASN A 213 29.14 -3.25 18.66
CA ASN A 213 29.94 -2.43 19.55
C ASN A 213 30.25 -3.15 20.89
N ASP A 214 31.02 -2.50 21.78
CA ASP A 214 31.39 -3.08 23.07
C ASP A 214 30.20 -3.40 23.99
N ASP A 215 29.06 -2.78 23.77
CA ASP A 215 27.83 -3.03 24.50
C ASP A 215 26.97 -4.18 23.89
N GLY A 216 27.47 -4.84 22.84
CA GLY A 216 26.72 -5.89 22.12
C GLY A 216 25.61 -5.35 21.25
N LEU A 217 25.67 -4.10 20.82
CA LEU A 217 24.65 -3.42 20.04
C LEU A 217 25.15 -3.08 18.63
N ILE A 218 24.21 -3.07 17.66
CA ILE A 218 24.45 -2.55 16.33
C ILE A 218 23.71 -1.21 16.13
N PRO A 219 24.36 -0.17 15.60
CA PRO A 219 23.70 1.06 15.23
C PRO A 219 22.75 0.85 14.04
N VAL A 220 21.65 1.59 14.04
CA VAL A 220 20.63 1.56 12.98
C VAL A 220 20.34 2.98 12.52
N ILE A 221 20.70 3.27 11.28
CA ILE A 221 20.29 4.49 10.58
C ILE A 221 18.88 4.25 10.04
N VAL A 222 17.96 5.15 10.37
CA VAL A 222 16.55 5.03 9.94
C VAL A 222 16.28 6.06 8.87
N GLN A 223 15.77 5.59 7.73
CA GLN A 223 15.48 6.39 6.54
C GLN A 223 14.01 6.23 6.15
N ASP A 224 13.37 7.34 5.79
CA ASP A 224 12.05 7.27 5.15
C ASP A 224 12.17 6.62 3.76
N PHE A 225 11.35 5.60 3.50
CA PHE A 225 11.48 4.80 2.28
C PHE A 225 11.05 5.54 1.00
N ARG A 226 10.20 6.58 1.11
CA ARG A 226 9.69 7.36 -0.03
C ARG A 226 10.59 8.56 -0.33
N THR A 227 10.95 9.31 0.72
CA THR A 227 11.69 10.58 0.56
C THR A 227 13.20 10.39 0.65
N ALA A 228 13.67 9.23 1.09
CA ALA A 228 15.07 8.95 1.41
C ALA A 228 15.66 9.87 2.51
N GLU A 229 14.81 10.60 3.24
CA GLU A 229 15.23 11.43 4.37
C GLU A 229 15.76 10.57 5.52
N ILE A 230 16.91 10.94 6.08
CA ILE A 230 17.43 10.32 7.31
C ILE A 230 16.63 10.83 8.50
N LEU A 231 15.97 9.93 9.21
CA LEU A 231 15.05 10.27 10.29
C LEU A 231 15.70 10.28 11.67
N MET A 232 16.47 9.25 11.99
CA MET A 232 17.10 9.10 13.30
C MET A 232 18.19 8.03 13.26
N LEU A 233 18.95 7.94 14.37
CA LEU A 233 19.83 6.85 14.68
C LEU A 233 19.41 6.21 16.01
N ALA A 234 19.37 4.89 16.05
CA ALA A 234 19.09 4.10 17.24
C ALA A 234 20.01 2.87 17.32
N TYR A 235 19.75 1.96 18.27
CA TYR A 235 20.56 0.76 18.45
C TYR A 235 19.65 -0.47 18.62
N MET A 236 20.15 -1.62 18.19
CA MET A 236 19.51 -2.92 18.39
C MET A 236 20.47 -3.91 19.03
N ASN A 237 19.94 -4.75 19.92
CA ASN A 237 20.47 -6.05 20.27
C ASN A 237 19.77 -7.14 19.42
N GLU A 238 20.16 -8.39 19.58
CA GLU A 238 19.58 -9.52 18.84
C GLU A 238 18.06 -9.60 19.02
N GLU A 239 17.56 -9.48 20.24
CA GLU A 239 16.14 -9.55 20.55
C GLU A 239 15.33 -8.44 19.85
N ALA A 240 15.84 -7.19 19.84
CA ALA A 240 15.21 -6.07 19.12
C ALA A 240 15.15 -6.31 17.62
N TYR A 241 16.22 -6.88 17.06
CA TYR A 241 16.31 -7.23 15.63
C TYR A 241 15.30 -8.33 15.27
N GLU A 242 15.27 -9.42 16.01
CA GLU A 242 14.33 -10.53 15.77
C GLU A 242 12.87 -10.08 15.92
N GLN A 243 12.56 -9.26 16.93
CA GLN A 243 11.23 -8.72 17.10
C GLN A 243 10.82 -7.81 15.95
N THR A 244 11.75 -6.99 15.44
CA THR A 244 11.53 -6.15 14.27
C THR A 244 11.15 -6.99 13.04
N LEU A 245 11.88 -8.07 12.77
CA LEU A 245 11.58 -8.98 11.64
C LEU A 245 10.23 -9.68 11.80
N ARG A 246 9.91 -10.11 13.03
CA ARG A 246 8.67 -10.83 13.33
C ARG A 246 7.43 -9.95 13.22
N GLU A 247 7.52 -8.69 13.66
CA GLU A 247 6.37 -7.80 13.76
C GLU A 247 6.26 -6.81 12.60
N GLY A 248 7.32 -6.63 11.80
CA GLY A 248 7.36 -5.63 10.74
C GLY A 248 7.38 -4.18 11.26
N MET A 249 7.65 -3.99 12.54
CA MET A 249 7.68 -2.70 13.24
C MET A 249 9.02 -2.50 13.93
N MET A 250 9.61 -1.29 13.80
CA MET A 250 10.92 -1.02 14.37
C MET A 250 10.91 -1.10 15.90
N THR A 251 11.67 -2.05 16.42
CA THR A 251 11.97 -2.24 17.84
C THR A 251 13.46 -1.99 18.05
N TYR A 252 13.80 -1.24 19.07
CA TYR A 252 15.14 -0.83 19.41
C TYR A 252 15.52 -1.26 20.81
N TRP A 253 16.81 -1.21 21.12
CA TRP A 253 17.34 -1.30 22.47
C TRP A 253 17.58 0.11 23.06
N SER A 254 16.89 0.44 24.13
CA SER A 254 17.10 1.69 24.85
C SER A 254 18.31 1.59 25.76
N ARG A 255 19.43 2.24 25.38
CA ARG A 255 20.66 2.24 26.19
C ARG A 255 20.49 2.86 27.58
N SER A 256 19.63 3.87 27.71
CA SER A 256 19.39 4.54 28.99
C SER A 256 18.46 3.76 29.92
N ARG A 257 17.47 3.03 29.37
CA ARG A 257 16.49 2.26 30.14
C ARG A 257 16.87 0.79 30.28
N GLN A 258 17.79 0.31 29.43
CA GLN A 258 18.21 -1.09 29.35
C GLN A 258 17.03 -2.05 29.09
N GLU A 259 16.18 -1.68 28.14
CA GLU A 259 14.99 -2.42 27.77
C GLU A 259 14.68 -2.29 26.27
N LEU A 260 13.85 -3.21 25.76
CA LEU A 260 13.29 -3.11 24.42
C LEU A 260 12.35 -1.89 24.32
N TRP A 261 12.41 -1.24 23.18
CA TRP A 261 11.57 -0.08 22.90
C TRP A 261 11.03 -0.14 21.48
N ARG A 262 9.74 -0.45 21.32
CA ARG A 262 9.08 -0.35 20.02
C ARG A 262 8.73 1.12 19.76
N LYS A 263 9.19 1.60 18.61
CA LYS A 263 8.93 2.99 18.19
C LYS A 263 7.46 3.19 17.94
N GLY A 264 6.88 4.17 18.62
CA GLY A 264 5.48 4.56 18.48
C GLY A 264 4.55 4.11 19.60
N ASP A 265 4.93 3.16 20.47
CA ASP A 265 4.04 2.63 21.51
C ASP A 265 3.47 3.72 22.46
N THR A 266 4.25 4.77 22.72
CA THR A 266 3.80 5.88 23.57
C THR A 266 3.20 7.04 22.78
N SER A 267 3.71 7.28 21.55
CA SER A 267 3.40 8.51 20.80
C SER A 267 2.46 8.29 19.61
N GLY A 268 2.18 7.03 19.22
CA GLY A 268 1.49 6.71 17.98
C GLY A 268 2.36 6.89 16.72
N HIS A 269 3.60 7.38 16.85
CA HIS A 269 4.50 7.65 15.73
C HIS A 269 5.30 6.39 15.37
N TYR A 270 4.62 5.41 14.83
CA TYR A 270 5.18 4.12 14.45
C TYR A 270 6.13 4.20 13.26
N GLN A 271 6.99 3.19 13.14
CA GLN A 271 7.89 2.95 12.01
C GLN A 271 7.64 1.54 11.48
N TYR A 272 7.00 1.44 10.31
CA TYR A 272 6.74 0.17 9.64
C TYR A 272 7.89 -0.15 8.70
N VAL A 273 8.46 -1.33 8.83
CA VAL A 273 9.64 -1.75 8.06
C VAL A 273 9.27 -2.01 6.61
N LYS A 274 10.06 -1.46 5.68
CA LYS A 274 10.02 -1.82 4.26
C LYS A 274 11.23 -2.66 3.85
N SER A 275 12.44 -2.32 4.33
CA SER A 275 13.65 -3.16 4.20
C SER A 275 14.66 -2.86 5.30
N LEU A 276 15.52 -3.84 5.57
CA LEU A 276 16.72 -3.70 6.38
C LEU A 276 17.91 -4.11 5.52
N ASP A 277 18.88 -3.22 5.37
CA ASP A 277 20.12 -3.44 4.66
C ASP A 277 21.27 -3.38 5.66
N ILE A 278 22.34 -4.15 5.45
CA ILE A 278 23.56 -4.12 6.25
C ILE A 278 24.69 -3.53 5.41
N ASP A 279 25.55 -2.73 6.00
CA ASP A 279 26.70 -2.16 5.29
C ASP A 279 27.80 -3.18 4.97
N CYS A 280 28.83 -2.73 4.25
CA CYS A 280 29.83 -3.63 3.65
C CYS A 280 30.69 -4.37 4.68
N ASP A 281 30.92 -3.82 5.87
CA ASP A 281 31.70 -4.43 6.93
C ASP A 281 30.85 -4.91 8.12
N ARG A 282 29.53 -4.83 7.99
CA ARG A 282 28.48 -5.41 8.85
C ARG A 282 28.43 -4.80 10.26
N ASP A 283 28.69 -3.52 10.37
CA ASP A 283 28.66 -2.82 11.66
C ASP A 283 27.52 -1.79 11.77
N THR A 284 26.72 -1.57 10.71
CA THR A 284 25.63 -0.62 10.68
C THR A 284 24.46 -1.10 9.84
N ILE A 285 23.24 -1.06 10.37
CA ILE A 285 22.01 -1.36 9.64
C ILE A 285 21.42 -0.06 9.08
N LEU A 286 20.99 -0.08 7.82
CA LEU A 286 20.09 0.91 7.22
C LEU A 286 18.67 0.34 7.20
N ALA A 287 17.77 0.94 7.99
CA ALA A 287 16.36 0.59 8.01
C ALA A 287 15.55 1.58 7.16
N LYS A 288 14.93 1.11 6.07
CA LYS A 288 13.96 1.89 5.30
C LYS A 288 12.57 1.64 5.86
N VAL A 289 11.90 2.71 6.30
CA VAL A 289 10.63 2.61 7.02
C VAL A 289 9.59 3.57 6.47
N GLU A 290 8.33 3.22 6.64
CA GLU A 290 7.22 4.16 6.59
C GLU A 290 7.08 4.82 7.96
N GLN A 291 7.41 6.12 8.06
CA GLN A 291 7.31 6.88 9.30
C GLN A 291 5.94 7.51 9.45
N ILE A 292 5.25 7.19 10.53
CA ILE A 292 4.01 7.88 10.91
C ILE A 292 4.36 9.05 11.83
N GLY A 293 3.93 10.25 11.45
CA GLY A 293 4.18 11.47 12.24
C GLY A 293 5.67 11.79 12.42
N ALA A 294 6.03 12.31 13.59
CA ALA A 294 7.38 12.74 13.91
C ALA A 294 8.28 11.58 14.37
N ALA A 295 9.47 11.45 13.78
CA ALA A 295 10.47 10.51 14.28
C ALA A 295 11.09 11.00 15.60
N CYS A 296 11.31 12.31 15.75
CA CYS A 296 11.92 12.91 16.91
C CYS A 296 10.92 13.06 18.09
N HIS A 297 11.37 12.81 19.31
CA HIS A 297 10.58 13.03 20.53
C HIS A 297 10.24 14.51 20.79
N THR A 298 10.93 15.44 20.15
CA THR A 298 10.65 16.88 20.20
C THR A 298 9.58 17.34 19.20
N GLY A 299 8.98 16.40 18.44
CA GLY A 299 7.93 16.69 17.45
C GLY A 299 8.45 17.01 16.05
N HIS A 300 9.77 17.01 15.79
CA HIS A 300 10.32 17.19 14.46
C HIS A 300 10.25 15.88 13.65
N ARG A 301 10.06 15.99 12.34
CA ARG A 301 10.02 14.83 11.45
C ARG A 301 11.31 14.02 11.53
N SER A 302 12.48 14.68 11.53
CA SER A 302 13.79 14.07 11.68
C SER A 302 14.47 14.53 12.96
N CYS A 303 15.36 13.71 13.53
CA CYS A 303 16.24 14.10 14.64
C CYS A 303 17.37 15.03 14.17
N PHE A 304 17.64 15.11 12.86
CA PHE A 304 18.74 15.88 12.29
C PHE A 304 18.29 17.28 11.82
N TYR A 305 17.58 18.02 12.67
CA TYR A 305 17.05 19.36 12.36
C TYR A 305 17.98 20.52 12.76
N THR A 306 19.09 20.26 13.45
CA THR A 306 20.06 21.30 13.83
C THR A 306 21.28 21.23 12.90
N ASN A 307 21.50 22.29 12.14
CA ASN A 307 22.70 22.40 11.31
C ASN A 307 23.92 22.74 12.18
N LEU A 308 24.96 21.91 12.16
CA LEU A 308 26.20 22.15 12.87
C LEU A 308 27.17 23.02 12.07
N ALA A 309 27.25 22.83 10.77
CA ALA A 309 28.14 23.60 9.90
C ALA A 309 27.69 23.48 8.43
N SER A 310 27.73 24.58 7.71
CA SER A 310 27.52 24.61 6.27
C SER A 310 28.36 25.71 5.62
N LYS A 311 28.59 25.55 4.31
CA LYS A 311 29.03 26.64 3.44
C LYS A 311 27.91 26.97 2.47
N ALA A 312 27.96 28.12 1.82
CA ALA A 312 26.98 28.45 0.78
C ALA A 312 27.00 27.38 -0.32
N TYR A 313 25.83 26.79 -0.59
CA TYR A 313 25.60 25.83 -1.66
C TYR A 313 24.14 25.92 -2.12
N ASP A 314 23.86 25.40 -3.31
CA ASP A 314 22.47 25.24 -3.74
C ASP A 314 21.84 24.10 -2.93
N GLY A 315 20.99 24.47 -1.98
CA GLY A 315 20.34 23.50 -1.06
C GLY A 315 19.09 22.83 -1.63
N ARG A 316 18.72 23.11 -2.89
CA ARG A 316 17.57 22.46 -3.53
C ARG A 316 17.84 20.97 -3.68
N ASN A 317 16.89 20.17 -3.25
CA ASN A 317 16.94 18.72 -3.47
C ASN A 317 16.20 18.39 -4.77
N PRO A 318 16.90 17.98 -5.85
CA PRO A 318 16.25 17.67 -7.13
C PRO A 318 15.17 16.57 -7.02
N MET A 319 15.31 15.66 -6.04
CA MET A 319 14.37 14.55 -5.85
C MET A 319 13.04 14.98 -5.25
N THR A 320 12.99 16.11 -4.53
CA THR A 320 11.76 16.61 -3.88
C THR A 320 11.13 17.80 -4.59
N VAL A 321 11.76 18.35 -5.63
CA VAL A 321 11.27 19.55 -6.32
C VAL A 321 9.83 19.40 -6.83
N PHE A 322 9.49 18.25 -7.41
CA PHE A 322 8.14 18.02 -7.93
C PHE A 322 7.10 17.96 -6.80
N ASP A 323 7.43 17.32 -5.68
CA ASP A 323 6.55 17.23 -4.51
C ASP A 323 6.40 18.61 -3.84
N ASP A 324 7.47 19.39 -3.73
CA ASP A 324 7.46 20.73 -3.15
C ASP A 324 6.59 21.71 -3.98
N VAL A 325 6.70 21.64 -5.32
CA VAL A 325 5.87 22.44 -6.23
C VAL A 325 4.42 21.99 -6.17
N MET A 326 4.14 20.69 -6.19
CA MET A 326 2.78 20.15 -6.07
C MET A 326 2.13 20.54 -4.74
N ALA A 327 2.87 20.43 -3.63
CA ALA A 327 2.38 20.86 -2.30
C ALA A 327 2.01 22.35 -2.29
N THR A 328 2.81 23.19 -2.96
CA THR A 328 2.51 24.63 -3.12
C THR A 328 1.25 24.86 -3.95
N ILE A 329 1.06 24.11 -5.03
CA ILE A 329 -0.14 24.22 -5.88
C ILE A 329 -1.39 23.81 -5.11
N LEU A 330 -1.34 22.69 -4.36
CA LEU A 330 -2.45 22.21 -3.54
C LEU A 330 -2.77 23.19 -2.41
N GLU A 331 -1.75 23.73 -1.75
CA GLU A 331 -1.95 24.77 -0.71
C GLU A 331 -2.63 26.01 -1.28
N ARG A 332 -2.29 26.44 -2.51
CA ARG A 332 -2.98 27.55 -3.18
C ARG A 332 -4.42 27.24 -3.56
N LYS A 333 -4.72 25.98 -3.90
CA LYS A 333 -6.10 25.53 -4.18
C LYS A 333 -6.97 25.58 -2.92
N GLU A 334 -6.44 25.12 -1.78
CA GLU A 334 -7.15 25.09 -0.50
C GLU A 334 -7.22 26.47 0.17
N ASN A 335 -6.14 27.23 0.12
CA ASN A 335 -5.96 28.55 0.75
C ASN A 335 -5.62 29.61 -0.30
N PRO A 336 -6.61 30.12 -1.03
CA PRO A 336 -6.41 31.10 -2.11
C PRO A 336 -5.68 32.36 -1.61
N LYS A 337 -4.68 32.80 -2.39
CA LYS A 337 -3.91 33.99 -2.10
C LYS A 337 -4.10 35.03 -3.20
N GLU A 338 -4.42 36.27 -2.84
CA GLU A 338 -4.59 37.36 -3.77
C GLU A 338 -3.32 37.60 -4.65
N GLY A 339 -3.51 37.77 -5.95
CA GLY A 339 -2.43 37.92 -6.92
C GLY A 339 -1.68 36.64 -7.32
N SER A 340 -2.11 35.48 -6.84
CA SER A 340 -1.54 34.17 -7.21
C SER A 340 -1.96 33.77 -8.61
N TYR A 341 -0.99 33.47 -9.47
CA TYR A 341 -1.24 32.94 -10.82
C TYR A 341 -1.88 31.53 -10.74
N THR A 342 -1.50 30.72 -9.77
CA THR A 342 -2.12 29.40 -9.53
C THR A 342 -3.61 29.52 -9.25
N ASN A 343 -4.00 30.46 -8.37
CA ASN A 343 -5.41 30.73 -8.08
C ASN A 343 -6.16 31.25 -9.29
N TYR A 344 -5.54 32.15 -10.08
CA TYR A 344 -6.14 32.58 -11.33
C TYR A 344 -6.47 31.41 -12.26
N LEU A 345 -5.60 30.41 -12.38
CA LEU A 345 -5.85 29.23 -13.21
C LEU A 345 -7.04 28.41 -12.69
N PHE A 346 -7.13 28.18 -11.38
CA PHE A 346 -8.27 27.49 -10.78
C PHE A 346 -9.56 28.27 -10.93
N ASP A 347 -9.55 29.57 -10.73
CA ASP A 347 -10.72 30.45 -10.89
C ASP A 347 -11.26 30.47 -12.33
N GLN A 348 -10.37 30.42 -13.33
CA GLN A 348 -10.74 30.35 -14.75
C GLN A 348 -11.19 28.95 -15.17
N GLY A 349 -10.94 27.92 -14.35
CA GLY A 349 -11.39 26.55 -14.54
C GLY A 349 -10.62 25.75 -15.58
N ILE A 350 -11.12 24.53 -15.78
CA ILE A 350 -10.43 23.47 -16.53
C ILE A 350 -10.03 23.87 -17.96
N ASP A 351 -10.90 24.62 -18.66
CA ASP A 351 -10.65 25.02 -20.06
C ASP A 351 -9.42 25.94 -20.18
N LYS A 352 -9.22 26.81 -19.19
CA LYS A 352 -8.03 27.67 -19.13
C LYS A 352 -6.77 26.88 -18.83
N ILE A 353 -6.86 25.92 -17.92
CA ILE A 353 -5.73 25.03 -17.58
C ILE A 353 -5.33 24.21 -18.82
N LEU A 354 -6.31 23.56 -19.49
CA LEU A 354 -6.05 22.77 -20.71
C LEU A 354 -5.50 23.62 -21.85
N LYS A 355 -5.99 24.87 -22.01
CA LYS A 355 -5.45 25.81 -22.98
C LYS A 355 -3.96 26.05 -22.72
N LYS A 356 -3.56 26.29 -21.45
CA LYS A 356 -2.17 26.49 -21.08
C LYS A 356 -1.32 25.27 -21.35
N VAL A 357 -1.75 24.08 -20.95
CA VAL A 357 -1.04 22.82 -21.26
C VAL A 357 -0.78 22.68 -22.77
N GLY A 358 -1.79 23.02 -23.61
CA GLY A 358 -1.63 22.97 -25.07
C GLY A 358 -0.67 24.04 -25.64
N GLU A 359 -0.70 25.24 -25.08
CA GLU A 359 0.21 26.33 -25.45
C GLU A 359 1.67 25.92 -25.16
N GLU A 360 1.98 25.52 -23.94
CA GLU A 360 3.34 25.13 -23.53
C GLU A 360 3.85 23.88 -24.31
N ALA A 361 2.97 22.93 -24.60
CA ALA A 361 3.34 21.80 -25.45
C ALA A 361 3.75 22.25 -26.88
N ALA A 362 3.05 23.22 -27.44
CA ALA A 362 3.39 23.79 -28.76
C ALA A 362 4.71 24.57 -28.70
N GLU A 363 4.94 25.34 -27.63
CA GLU A 363 6.15 26.12 -27.41
C GLU A 363 7.38 25.22 -27.24
N ILE A 364 7.28 24.08 -26.57
CA ILE A 364 8.34 23.04 -26.52
C ILE A 364 8.70 22.58 -27.94
N ILE A 365 7.71 22.32 -28.81
CA ILE A 365 7.96 21.89 -30.20
C ILE A 365 8.70 22.96 -31.01
N ILE A 366 8.37 24.23 -30.81
CA ILE A 366 9.00 25.36 -31.45
C ILE A 366 10.44 25.54 -30.94
N ALA A 367 10.60 25.58 -29.62
CA ALA A 367 11.89 25.74 -28.96
C ALA A 367 12.87 24.62 -29.31
N ALA A 368 12.38 23.37 -29.45
CA ALA A 368 13.20 22.24 -29.84
C ALA A 368 13.78 22.31 -31.26
N LYS A 369 13.32 23.25 -32.11
CA LYS A 369 13.89 23.54 -33.41
C LYS A 369 15.03 24.58 -33.37
N ASN A 370 15.14 25.30 -32.25
CA ASN A 370 16.20 26.27 -32.04
C ASN A 370 17.45 25.58 -31.47
N PRO A 371 18.66 26.11 -31.78
CA PRO A 371 19.88 25.53 -31.23
C PRO A 371 20.10 25.83 -29.73
N ASP A 372 19.31 26.75 -29.15
CA ASP A 372 19.41 27.14 -27.74
C ASP A 372 18.62 26.17 -26.85
N SER A 373 19.34 25.41 -26.00
CA SER A 373 18.74 24.48 -25.07
C SER A 373 18.05 25.13 -23.85
N ASP A 374 18.36 26.41 -23.58
CA ASP A 374 17.76 27.14 -22.45
C ASP A 374 16.29 27.43 -22.71
N GLU A 375 15.92 27.80 -23.94
CA GLU A 375 14.52 27.97 -24.32
C GLU A 375 13.70 26.72 -24.13
N VAL A 376 14.17 25.55 -24.59
CA VAL A 376 13.52 24.23 -24.38
C VAL A 376 13.34 23.94 -22.89
N LYS A 377 14.34 24.27 -22.07
CA LYS A 377 14.27 24.07 -20.63
C LYS A 377 13.14 24.88 -19.98
N TYR A 378 12.99 26.15 -20.36
CA TYR A 378 11.93 27.02 -19.85
C TYR A 378 10.55 26.50 -20.22
N GLU A 379 10.34 26.14 -21.48
CA GLU A 379 9.04 25.64 -21.95
C GLU A 379 8.68 24.30 -21.31
N ILE A 380 9.66 23.41 -21.08
CA ILE A 380 9.42 22.16 -20.34
C ILE A 380 9.03 22.45 -18.89
N CYS A 381 9.66 23.42 -18.22
CA CYS A 381 9.30 23.77 -16.84
C CYS A 381 7.86 24.33 -16.77
N ASP A 382 7.49 25.20 -17.71
CA ASP A 382 6.15 25.78 -17.76
C ASP A 382 5.08 24.71 -18.08
N PHE A 383 5.38 23.81 -19.01
CA PHE A 383 4.54 22.64 -19.29
C PHE A 383 4.32 21.77 -18.04
N LEU A 384 5.41 21.40 -17.34
CA LEU A 384 5.33 20.58 -16.11
C LEU A 384 4.52 21.30 -15.03
N TYR A 385 4.69 22.61 -14.86
CA TYR A 385 3.93 23.39 -13.91
C TYR A 385 2.42 23.37 -14.23
N HIS A 386 2.02 23.62 -15.48
CA HIS A 386 0.61 23.57 -15.88
C HIS A 386 0.03 22.15 -15.84
N MET A 387 0.84 21.12 -16.10
CA MET A 387 0.45 19.73 -15.88
C MET A 387 0.19 19.44 -14.40
N MET A 388 1.01 19.94 -13.47
CA MET A 388 0.76 19.79 -12.03
C MET A 388 -0.53 20.50 -11.58
N VAL A 389 -0.85 21.68 -12.14
CA VAL A 389 -2.12 22.36 -11.89
C VAL A 389 -3.30 21.51 -12.40
N LEU A 390 -3.17 20.90 -13.59
CA LEU A 390 -4.17 19.97 -14.13
C LEU A 390 -4.32 18.72 -13.24
N MET A 391 -3.21 18.17 -12.77
CA MET A 391 -3.21 17.03 -11.84
C MET A 391 -3.95 17.39 -10.55
N ALA A 392 -3.66 18.54 -9.95
CA ALA A 392 -4.37 19.03 -8.76
C ALA A 392 -5.86 19.24 -9.01
N GLU A 393 -6.25 19.73 -10.20
CA GLU A 393 -7.67 19.92 -10.58
C GLU A 393 -8.41 18.59 -10.77
N ARG A 394 -7.70 17.55 -11.21
CA ARG A 394 -8.25 16.22 -11.47
C ARG A 394 -7.97 15.21 -10.36
N GLU A 395 -7.42 15.64 -9.24
CA GLU A 395 -7.09 14.80 -8.09
C GLU A 395 -6.18 13.62 -8.48
N VAL A 396 -5.18 13.88 -9.34
CA VAL A 396 -4.15 12.93 -9.77
C VAL A 396 -2.84 13.27 -9.06
N SER A 397 -2.24 12.30 -8.37
CA SER A 397 -0.99 12.48 -7.64
C SER A 397 0.25 12.04 -8.46
N TRP A 398 1.43 12.47 -8.02
CA TRP A 398 2.69 11.93 -8.56
C TRP A 398 2.82 10.43 -8.32
N LYS A 399 2.26 9.91 -7.23
CA LYS A 399 2.23 8.47 -6.95
C LYS A 399 1.49 7.70 -8.06
N ASP A 400 0.34 8.24 -8.53
CA ASP A 400 -0.43 7.62 -9.61
C ASP A 400 0.35 7.60 -10.92
N ILE A 401 0.97 8.75 -11.26
CA ILE A 401 1.76 8.88 -12.49
C ILE A 401 2.98 7.97 -12.47
N THR A 402 3.73 7.94 -11.36
CA THR A 402 4.95 7.13 -11.25
C THR A 402 4.64 5.64 -11.21
N LYS A 403 3.54 5.23 -10.58
CA LYS A 403 3.07 3.84 -10.60
C LYS A 403 2.76 3.38 -12.01
N GLU A 404 1.93 4.15 -12.75
CA GLU A 404 1.58 3.84 -14.14
C GLU A 404 2.82 3.80 -15.06
N LEU A 405 3.78 4.71 -14.86
CA LEU A 405 5.02 4.71 -15.62
C LEU A 405 5.90 3.48 -15.31
N ALA A 406 5.96 3.06 -14.04
CA ALA A 406 6.73 1.90 -13.62
C ALA A 406 6.15 0.58 -14.20
N GLU A 407 4.83 0.49 -14.37
CA GLU A 407 4.17 -0.67 -14.97
C GLU A 407 4.44 -0.82 -16.48
N ARG A 408 4.99 0.23 -17.14
CA ARG A 408 5.36 0.21 -18.57
C ARG A 408 6.80 -0.26 -18.82
N HIS A 409 7.53 -0.51 -17.75
CA HIS A 409 8.89 -1.07 -17.73
C HIS A 409 8.87 -2.54 -17.34
#